data_c01dfefd2f661463328c8108a11c75c6
#
_entry.id   c01dfefd2f661463328c8108a11c75c6
#
_cell.length_a   1.000
_cell.length_b   1.000
_cell.length_c   1.000
_cell.angle_alpha   90.00
_cell.angle_beta   90.00
_cell.angle_gamma   90.00
#
_symmetry.space_group_name_H-M   'P 1'
#
loop_
_entity.id
_entity.type
_entity.pdbx_description
1 polymer ?
#
loop_
_entity_poly.entity_id
_entity_poly.type
_entity_poly.pdbx_seq_one_letter_code
_entity_poly.pdbx_strand_id
1 'polypeptide(L)'
;NQSFSYSLNHKTTLYAQGSYYNFLNDRPVTEYKYNMYHENYTYGFGMKYIVNKKAYIDADFYSDNYKSAYDYIQESGDFKIGDKETRKKQYFYRGNVKSIIKVNSKNKLSAGLEYLDEKLESESDNISNKTLYTMALYAQDEWTIAESLQAVVGLRYIYNETFEDHFTPTASIMYREGGFRGRLSFATGFRTPTLSEIYATDLAKTTNRYTIGNLELKPEESKNFSLNLEYTHSRFSVSATAFVNNVTDMINYRTLSDEEAAQYGDYDEVRQRDNIDKVRIKGVNVNANAYLGLGFNLGAGYTLLDARNLITDKPID
;
A
#
# COMPACT_ATOMS: atom_id res chain seq x y z
N ASN A 1 9.58 -18.94 -1.18
CA ASN A 1 8.35 -18.67 -1.92
C ASN A 1 8.10 -19.83 -2.90
N GLN A 2 6.91 -20.40 -2.87
CA GLN A 2 6.49 -21.48 -3.76
C GLN A 2 5.11 -21.14 -4.32
N SER A 3 4.90 -21.49 -5.59
CA SER A 3 3.61 -21.34 -6.25
C SER A 3 3.27 -22.62 -7.02
N PHE A 4 2.00 -22.94 -7.01
CA PHE A 4 1.45 -24.11 -7.68
C PHE A 4 0.23 -23.70 -8.49
N SER A 5 0.08 -24.25 -9.70
CA SER A 5 -1.08 -24.05 -10.55
C SER A 5 -1.46 -25.36 -11.20
N TYR A 6 -2.75 -25.68 -11.14
CA TYR A 6 -3.30 -26.93 -11.68
C TYR A 6 -4.57 -26.68 -12.47
N SER A 7 -4.57 -27.06 -13.73
CA SER A 7 -5.75 -27.00 -14.59
C SER A 7 -6.60 -28.25 -14.39
N LEU A 8 -7.68 -28.11 -13.62
CA LEU A 8 -8.63 -29.20 -13.36
C LEU A 8 -9.32 -29.66 -14.66
N ASN A 9 -9.61 -28.70 -15.53
CA ASN A 9 -10.14 -28.89 -16.87
C ASN A 9 -9.88 -27.61 -17.70
N HIS A 10 -10.36 -27.59 -18.97
CA HIS A 10 -10.18 -26.43 -19.86
C HIS A 10 -10.84 -25.14 -19.40
N LYS A 11 -11.70 -25.16 -18.38
CA LYS A 11 -12.38 -23.97 -17.83
C LYS A 11 -11.89 -23.60 -16.44
N THR A 12 -11.33 -24.52 -15.69
CA THR A 12 -11.03 -24.32 -14.26
C THR A 12 -9.56 -24.53 -13.98
N THR A 13 -8.93 -23.50 -13.48
CA THR A 13 -7.55 -23.54 -12.98
C THR A 13 -7.56 -23.19 -11.50
N LEU A 14 -6.96 -24.06 -10.68
CA LEU A 14 -6.69 -23.81 -9.27
C LEU A 14 -5.26 -23.33 -9.12
N TYR A 15 -5.03 -22.44 -8.17
CA TYR A 15 -3.67 -22.00 -7.83
C TYR A 15 -3.51 -21.84 -6.33
N ALA A 16 -2.32 -22.05 -5.87
CA ALA A 16 -1.91 -21.86 -4.48
C ALA A 16 -0.51 -21.28 -4.43
N GLN A 17 -0.24 -20.50 -3.42
CA GLN A 17 1.09 -19.94 -3.16
C GLN A 17 1.36 -19.90 -1.67
N GLY A 18 2.64 -19.95 -1.31
CA GLY A 18 3.06 -19.80 0.06
C GLY A 18 4.50 -19.33 0.17
N SER A 19 4.80 -18.61 1.21
CA SER A 19 6.17 -18.25 1.56
C SER A 19 6.36 -18.29 3.07
N TYR A 20 7.56 -18.57 3.46
CA TYR A 20 8.03 -18.48 4.82
C TYR A 20 9.33 -17.70 4.84
N TYR A 21 9.43 -16.77 5.76
CA TYR A 21 10.61 -15.97 6.00
C TYR A 21 10.85 -15.87 7.49
N ASN A 22 12.09 -16.07 7.91
CA ASN A 22 12.52 -15.73 9.25
C ASN A 22 13.83 -14.93 9.20
N PHE A 23 14.01 -14.08 10.14
CA PHE A 23 15.19 -13.25 10.27
C PHE A 23 15.49 -13.02 11.74
N LEU A 24 16.74 -13.26 12.12
CA LEU A 24 17.28 -12.92 13.41
C LEU A 24 18.25 -11.75 13.26
N ASN A 25 17.94 -10.64 13.91
CA ASN A 25 18.85 -9.51 13.98
C ASN A 25 19.70 -9.66 15.23
N ASP A 26 20.92 -10.20 15.03
CA ASP A 26 21.90 -10.37 16.09
C ASP A 26 22.39 -9.01 16.60
N ARG A 27 22.37 -8.84 17.90
CA ARG A 27 22.80 -7.61 18.59
C ARG A 27 24.02 -7.88 19.46
N PRO A 28 24.92 -6.88 19.65
CA PRO A 28 26.07 -7.05 20.53
C PRO A 28 25.64 -7.36 21.96
N VAL A 29 26.11 -8.46 22.51
CA VAL A 29 25.81 -8.95 23.87
C VAL A 29 26.21 -7.89 24.96
N THR A 30 27.18 -7.04 24.67
CA THR A 30 27.63 -5.98 25.58
C THR A 30 26.62 -4.84 25.74
N GLU A 31 25.69 -4.69 24.77
CA GLU A 31 24.76 -3.55 24.73
C GLU A 31 23.29 -4.00 24.89
N TYR A 32 22.98 -5.22 24.47
CA TYR A 32 21.60 -5.70 24.43
C TYR A 32 21.45 -7.05 25.15
N LYS A 33 20.29 -7.24 25.75
CA LYS A 33 19.94 -8.50 26.43
C LYS A 33 19.22 -9.49 25.53
N TYR A 34 18.78 -9.06 24.36
CA TYR A 34 18.01 -9.86 23.40
C TYR A 34 18.32 -9.48 21.97
N ASN A 35 18.21 -10.47 21.10
CA ASN A 35 18.13 -10.29 19.65
C ASN A 35 16.69 -10.01 19.22
N MET A 36 16.51 -9.44 18.04
CA MET A 36 15.18 -9.28 17.43
C MET A 36 14.90 -10.44 16.47
N TYR A 37 13.95 -11.26 16.79
CA TYR A 37 13.47 -12.32 15.93
C TYR A 37 12.23 -11.88 15.15
N HIS A 38 12.21 -12.11 13.85
CA HIS A 38 11.10 -11.82 12.96
C HIS A 38 10.71 -13.07 12.20
N GLU A 39 9.45 -13.33 12.11
CA GLU A 39 8.86 -14.45 11.39
C GLU A 39 7.68 -13.94 10.57
N ASN A 40 7.62 -14.37 9.30
CA ASN A 40 6.49 -14.09 8.44
C ASN A 40 6.19 -15.33 7.62
N TYR A 41 4.92 -15.70 7.55
CA TYR A 41 4.44 -16.70 6.62
C TYR A 41 3.20 -16.19 5.89
N THR A 42 3.19 -16.43 4.58
CA THR A 42 2.08 -16.10 3.72
C THR A 42 1.53 -17.36 3.08
N TYR A 43 0.25 -17.38 2.87
CA TYR A 43 -0.39 -18.41 2.05
C TYR A 43 -1.57 -17.84 1.31
N GLY A 44 -1.84 -18.39 0.15
CA GLY A 44 -2.98 -17.99 -0.65
C GLY A 44 -3.41 -19.14 -1.56
N PHE A 45 -4.67 -19.16 -1.89
CA PHE A 45 -5.25 -20.08 -2.85
C PHE A 45 -6.37 -19.39 -3.62
N GLY A 46 -6.60 -19.88 -4.82
CA GLY A 46 -7.65 -19.30 -5.64
C GLY A 46 -8.04 -20.20 -6.80
N MET A 47 -9.05 -19.75 -7.49
CA MET A 47 -9.64 -20.42 -8.64
C MET A 47 -9.96 -19.41 -9.73
N LYS A 48 -9.51 -19.70 -10.94
CA LYS A 48 -9.96 -19.04 -12.16
C LYS A 48 -10.93 -19.93 -12.89
N TYR A 49 -12.12 -19.42 -13.17
CA TYR A 49 -13.17 -20.15 -13.92
C TYR A 49 -13.54 -19.40 -15.20
N ILE A 50 -13.37 -20.05 -16.35
CA ILE A 50 -13.74 -19.53 -17.66
C ILE A 50 -15.23 -19.85 -17.89
N VAL A 51 -16.08 -18.83 -17.73
CA VAL A 51 -17.52 -18.95 -17.96
C VAL A 51 -17.78 -19.26 -19.43
N ASN A 52 -17.19 -18.46 -20.32
CA ASN A 52 -17.23 -18.62 -21.78
C ASN A 52 -16.04 -17.88 -22.43
N LYS A 53 -15.99 -17.82 -23.77
CA LYS A 53 -14.94 -17.13 -24.54
C LYS A 53 -14.82 -15.63 -24.24
N LYS A 54 -15.81 -15.01 -23.60
CA LYS A 54 -15.88 -13.56 -23.32
C LYS A 54 -15.78 -13.24 -21.83
N ALA A 55 -15.92 -14.22 -20.94
CA ALA A 55 -16.01 -13.96 -19.50
C ALA A 55 -15.28 -15.00 -18.68
N TYR A 56 -14.61 -14.54 -17.63
CA TYR A 56 -14.08 -15.39 -16.57
C TYR A 56 -14.26 -14.75 -15.20
N ILE A 57 -14.27 -15.59 -14.19
CA ILE A 57 -14.31 -15.25 -12.78
C ILE A 57 -12.97 -15.70 -12.16
N ASP A 58 -12.42 -14.88 -11.32
CA ASP A 58 -11.24 -15.17 -10.51
C ASP A 58 -11.61 -14.91 -9.04
N ALA A 59 -11.43 -15.93 -8.21
CA ALA A 59 -11.69 -15.84 -6.78
C ALA A 59 -10.44 -16.27 -6.03
N ASP A 60 -9.96 -15.46 -5.11
CA ASP A 60 -8.76 -15.74 -4.32
C ASP A 60 -8.94 -15.38 -2.85
N PHE A 61 -8.20 -16.11 -2.05
CA PHE A 61 -7.93 -15.83 -0.65
C PHE A 61 -6.44 -15.72 -0.43
N TYR A 62 -6.02 -14.74 0.37
CA TYR A 62 -4.63 -14.50 0.75
C TYR A 62 -4.55 -14.17 2.23
N SER A 63 -3.50 -14.70 2.89
CA SER A 63 -3.17 -14.38 4.27
C SER A 63 -1.69 -14.03 4.40
N ASP A 64 -1.41 -13.02 5.22
CA ASP A 64 -0.07 -12.61 5.65
C ASP A 64 -0.04 -12.57 7.17
N ASN A 65 0.94 -13.27 7.77
CA ASN A 65 1.03 -13.43 9.21
C ASN A 65 2.45 -13.10 9.66
N TYR A 66 2.57 -11.99 10.36
CA TYR A 66 3.83 -11.49 10.87
C TYR A 66 3.90 -11.62 12.38
N LYS A 67 5.08 -12.02 12.88
CA LYS A 67 5.40 -12.06 14.29
C LYS A 67 6.79 -11.49 14.52
N SER A 68 6.93 -10.66 15.55
CA SER A 68 8.24 -10.32 16.12
C SER A 68 8.34 -10.72 17.57
N ALA A 69 9.54 -11.08 18.00
CA ALA A 69 9.82 -11.50 19.37
C ALA A 69 11.23 -11.06 19.79
N TYR A 70 11.43 -10.88 21.06
CA TYR A 70 12.76 -10.86 21.66
C TYR A 70 13.23 -12.32 21.83
N ASP A 71 14.48 -12.58 21.46
CA ASP A 71 15.19 -13.84 21.68
C ASP A 71 16.33 -13.53 22.66
N TYR A 72 16.15 -13.93 23.93
CA TYR A 72 17.02 -13.48 25.00
C TYR A 72 18.38 -14.15 24.94
N ILE A 73 19.44 -13.33 24.88
CA ILE A 73 20.87 -13.73 24.86
C ILE A 73 21.55 -13.51 26.20
N GLN A 74 20.87 -12.86 27.15
CA GLN A 74 21.23 -12.70 28.56
C GLN A 74 19.98 -12.83 29.43
N GLU A 75 20.14 -13.21 30.69
CA GLU A 75 19.05 -13.20 31.64
C GLU A 75 18.53 -11.77 31.88
N SER A 76 17.19 -11.59 31.89
CA SER A 76 16.55 -10.30 32.09
C SER A 76 15.16 -10.46 32.73
N GLY A 77 15.04 -10.06 33.99
CA GLY A 77 13.81 -10.29 34.77
C GLY A 77 13.55 -11.79 34.90
N ASP A 78 12.35 -12.22 34.50
CA ASP A 78 11.94 -13.62 34.53
C ASP A 78 12.41 -14.43 33.32
N PHE A 79 13.04 -13.79 32.31
CA PHE A 79 13.47 -14.43 31.07
C PHE A 79 14.90 -14.96 31.18
N LYS A 80 15.09 -16.19 30.69
CA LYS A 80 16.37 -16.90 30.61
C LYS A 80 16.93 -16.84 29.20
N ILE A 81 18.21 -17.16 29.05
CA ILE A 81 18.85 -17.28 27.73
C ILE A 81 18.11 -18.31 26.87
N GLY A 82 17.73 -17.91 25.67
CA GLY A 82 16.97 -18.73 24.70
C GLY A 82 15.44 -18.61 24.82
N ASP A 83 14.93 -17.91 25.85
CA ASP A 83 13.52 -17.61 25.93
C ASP A 83 13.10 -16.64 24.83
N LYS A 84 11.87 -16.82 24.29
CA LYS A 84 11.29 -15.94 23.26
C LYS A 84 10.05 -15.23 23.81
N GLU A 85 10.14 -13.92 23.90
CA GLU A 85 9.02 -13.06 24.26
C GLU A 85 8.37 -12.47 23.03
N THR A 86 7.12 -12.82 22.75
CA THR A 86 6.40 -12.25 21.59
C THR A 86 6.09 -10.78 21.83
N ARG A 87 6.55 -9.91 20.93
CA ARG A 87 6.36 -8.45 21.04
C ARG A 87 5.23 -7.95 20.14
N LYS A 88 5.06 -8.55 18.96
CA LYS A 88 4.04 -8.13 18.00
C LYS A 88 3.56 -9.32 17.19
N LYS A 89 2.24 -9.39 16.95
CA LYS A 89 1.61 -10.26 15.96
C LYS A 89 0.69 -9.41 15.10
N GLN A 90 0.80 -9.59 13.81
CA GLN A 90 -0.06 -8.93 12.82
C GLN A 90 -0.58 -9.97 11.85
N TYR A 91 -1.88 -9.98 11.64
CA TYR A 91 -2.55 -10.86 10.70
C TYR A 91 -3.31 -10.01 9.68
N PHE A 92 -3.20 -10.42 8.45
CA PHE A 92 -3.90 -9.81 7.34
C PHE A 92 -4.55 -10.90 6.51
N TYR A 93 -5.84 -10.77 6.28
CA TYR A 93 -6.64 -11.69 5.47
C TYR A 93 -7.33 -10.92 4.37
N ARG A 94 -7.28 -11.43 3.15
CA ARG A 94 -7.97 -10.85 2.00
C ARG A 94 -8.72 -11.93 1.25
N GLY A 95 -10.02 -11.72 1.04
CA GLY A 95 -10.85 -12.43 0.09
C GLY A 95 -11.18 -11.52 -1.09
N ASN A 96 -11.05 -12.00 -2.32
CA ASN A 96 -11.38 -11.23 -3.52
C ASN A 96 -12.09 -12.10 -4.54
N VAL A 97 -13.14 -11.56 -5.14
CA VAL A 97 -13.84 -12.16 -6.29
C VAL A 97 -13.92 -11.11 -7.38
N LYS A 98 -13.36 -11.42 -8.54
CA LYS A 98 -13.32 -10.54 -9.70
C LYS A 98 -13.89 -11.25 -10.93
N SER A 99 -14.71 -10.55 -11.70
CA SER A 99 -15.16 -10.97 -13.01
C SER A 99 -14.64 -10.02 -14.08
N ILE A 100 -14.20 -10.56 -15.20
CA ILE A 100 -13.85 -9.78 -16.40
C ILE A 100 -14.70 -10.28 -17.55
N ILE A 101 -15.38 -9.32 -18.21
CA ILE A 101 -16.37 -9.59 -19.26
C ILE A 101 -16.07 -8.72 -20.48
N LYS A 102 -15.81 -9.33 -21.62
CA LYS A 102 -15.83 -8.66 -22.93
C LYS A 102 -17.27 -8.47 -23.36
N VAL A 103 -17.86 -7.32 -23.01
CA VAL A 103 -19.25 -7.00 -23.30
C VAL A 103 -19.48 -7.01 -24.82
N ASN A 104 -18.58 -6.36 -25.56
CA ASN A 104 -18.54 -6.35 -27.02
C ASN A 104 -17.08 -6.18 -27.51
N SER A 105 -16.86 -5.85 -28.80
CA SER A 105 -15.53 -5.64 -29.36
C SER A 105 -14.83 -4.37 -28.85
N LYS A 106 -15.59 -3.44 -28.27
CA LYS A 106 -15.08 -2.13 -27.81
C LYS A 106 -15.02 -2.00 -26.30
N ASN A 107 -15.80 -2.79 -25.54
CA ASN A 107 -15.92 -2.67 -24.09
C ASN A 107 -15.49 -3.93 -23.36
N LYS A 108 -14.67 -3.75 -22.34
CA LYS A 108 -14.24 -4.79 -21.41
C LYS A 108 -14.49 -4.32 -19.98
N LEU A 109 -15.53 -4.90 -19.36
CA LEU A 109 -15.93 -4.62 -17.99
C LEU A 109 -15.17 -5.52 -17.04
N SER A 110 -14.60 -4.92 -15.97
CA SER A 110 -14.08 -5.61 -14.79
C SER A 110 -14.90 -5.18 -13.59
N ALA A 111 -15.40 -6.14 -12.80
CA ALA A 111 -16.11 -5.85 -11.56
C ALA A 111 -15.73 -6.86 -10.49
N GLY A 112 -15.75 -6.47 -9.24
CA GLY A 112 -15.38 -7.37 -8.16
C GLY A 112 -15.75 -6.85 -6.78
N LEU A 113 -15.62 -7.78 -5.82
CA LEU A 113 -15.80 -7.57 -4.40
C LEU A 113 -14.50 -7.98 -3.69
N GLU A 114 -14.07 -7.17 -2.75
CA GLU A 114 -12.92 -7.44 -1.88
C GLU A 114 -13.32 -7.32 -0.41
N TYR A 115 -12.82 -8.22 0.41
CA TYR A 115 -12.91 -8.19 1.85
C TYR A 115 -11.50 -8.22 2.43
N LEU A 116 -11.21 -7.32 3.35
CA LEU A 116 -9.96 -7.24 4.11
C LEU A 116 -10.27 -7.33 5.58
N ASP A 117 -9.47 -8.09 6.32
CA ASP A 117 -9.51 -8.19 7.76
C ASP A 117 -8.09 -8.10 8.32
N GLU A 118 -7.88 -7.17 9.22
CA GLU A 118 -6.59 -6.88 9.83
C GLU A 118 -6.71 -7.08 11.34
N LYS A 119 -5.72 -7.75 11.92
CA LYS A 119 -5.63 -7.95 13.36
C LYS A 119 -4.23 -7.59 13.85
N LEU A 120 -4.16 -6.86 14.95
CA LEU A 120 -2.93 -6.43 15.59
C LEU A 120 -2.94 -6.72 17.09
N GLU A 121 -1.89 -7.38 17.56
CA GLU A 121 -1.48 -7.51 18.94
C GLU A 121 -0.05 -6.97 19.06
N SER A 122 0.19 -6.00 19.90
CA SER A 122 1.53 -5.40 20.07
C SER A 122 1.71 -5.02 21.55
N GLU A 123 2.62 -5.71 22.20
CA GLU A 123 2.97 -5.41 23.59
C GLU A 123 3.75 -4.10 23.69
N SER A 124 4.66 -3.86 22.72
CA SER A 124 5.45 -2.62 22.66
C SER A 124 4.57 -1.38 22.49
N ASP A 125 3.46 -1.50 21.76
CA ASP A 125 2.55 -0.40 21.46
C ASP A 125 1.34 -0.40 22.40
N ASN A 126 1.33 -1.27 23.43
CA ASN A 126 0.22 -1.48 24.38
C ASN A 126 -1.12 -1.77 23.69
N ILE A 127 -1.08 -2.56 22.62
CA ILE A 127 -2.25 -2.95 21.84
C ILE A 127 -2.61 -4.41 22.14
N SER A 128 -3.79 -4.64 22.72
CA SER A 128 -4.34 -5.98 22.91
C SER A 128 -5.45 -6.25 21.90
N ASN A 129 -5.23 -7.20 21.00
CA ASN A 129 -6.24 -7.80 20.12
C ASN A 129 -7.20 -6.79 19.45
N LYS A 130 -6.65 -5.88 18.64
CA LYS A 130 -7.44 -4.96 17.83
C LYS A 130 -7.64 -5.51 16.42
N THR A 131 -8.83 -5.32 15.89
CA THR A 131 -9.23 -5.74 14.53
C THR A 131 -9.81 -4.58 13.76
N LEU A 132 -9.74 -4.65 12.45
CA LEU A 132 -10.34 -3.69 11.51
C LEU A 132 -10.68 -4.41 10.22
N TYR A 133 -11.93 -4.35 9.76
CA TYR A 133 -12.26 -4.90 8.45
C TYR A 133 -12.74 -3.83 7.46
N THR A 134 -12.50 -4.12 6.20
CA THR A 134 -12.88 -3.27 5.07
C THR A 134 -13.51 -4.13 3.97
N MET A 135 -14.60 -3.66 3.41
CA MET A 135 -15.21 -4.24 2.21
C MET A 135 -15.11 -3.24 1.06
N ALA A 136 -14.92 -3.73 -0.15
CA ALA A 136 -14.96 -2.88 -1.31
C ALA A 136 -15.68 -3.53 -2.48
N LEU A 137 -16.53 -2.74 -3.14
CA LEU A 137 -17.17 -3.09 -4.40
C LEU A 137 -16.58 -2.18 -5.48
N TYR A 138 -16.15 -2.75 -6.60
CA TYR A 138 -15.57 -1.96 -7.68
C TYR A 138 -16.05 -2.42 -9.06
N ALA A 139 -16.08 -1.46 -9.98
CA ALA A 139 -16.30 -1.71 -11.40
C ALA A 139 -15.46 -0.76 -12.24
N GLN A 140 -14.97 -1.25 -13.37
CA GLN A 140 -14.18 -0.50 -14.34
C GLN A 140 -14.53 -0.95 -15.75
N ASP A 141 -14.76 0.00 -16.67
CA ASP A 141 -14.89 -0.25 -18.10
C ASP A 141 -13.66 0.27 -18.86
N GLU A 142 -13.09 -0.59 -19.67
CA GLU A 142 -12.06 -0.26 -20.65
C GLU A 142 -12.77 -0.13 -22.01
N TRP A 143 -12.82 1.09 -22.54
CA TRP A 143 -13.53 1.41 -23.75
C TRP A 143 -12.59 1.76 -24.91
N THR A 144 -12.61 0.98 -25.98
CA THR A 144 -11.96 1.29 -27.27
C THR A 144 -12.91 2.14 -28.10
N ILE A 145 -12.75 3.47 -28.02
CA ILE A 145 -13.59 4.46 -28.70
C ILE A 145 -13.31 4.42 -30.20
N ALA A 146 -12.04 4.42 -30.56
CA ALA A 146 -11.49 4.29 -31.90
C ALA A 146 -10.20 3.45 -31.88
N GLU A 147 -9.65 3.09 -33.02
CA GLU A 147 -8.39 2.32 -33.10
C GLU A 147 -7.23 3.01 -32.39
N SER A 148 -7.21 4.35 -32.47
CA SER A 148 -6.19 5.20 -31.83
C SER A 148 -6.61 5.73 -30.44
N LEU A 149 -7.87 5.56 -30.00
CA LEU A 149 -8.41 6.20 -28.81
C LEU A 149 -9.05 5.20 -27.84
N GLN A 150 -8.52 5.14 -26.63
CA GLN A 150 -9.04 4.29 -25.55
C GLN A 150 -9.34 5.12 -24.31
N ALA A 151 -10.39 4.78 -23.60
CA ALA A 151 -10.71 5.36 -22.29
C ALA A 151 -10.89 4.24 -21.26
N VAL A 152 -10.61 4.57 -20.02
CA VAL A 152 -10.89 3.74 -18.84
C VAL A 152 -11.62 4.59 -17.84
N VAL A 153 -12.74 4.09 -17.32
CA VAL A 153 -13.50 4.71 -16.24
C VAL A 153 -13.78 3.66 -15.19
N GLY A 154 -13.50 3.96 -13.95
CA GLY A 154 -13.72 3.06 -12.82
C GLY A 154 -14.26 3.78 -11.60
N LEU A 155 -14.96 3.04 -10.78
CA LEU A 155 -15.46 3.47 -9.49
C LEU A 155 -15.27 2.34 -8.49
N ARG A 156 -14.77 2.67 -7.31
CA ARG A 156 -14.69 1.77 -6.15
C ARG A 156 -15.42 2.42 -4.98
N TYR A 157 -16.36 1.70 -4.41
CA TYR A 157 -16.99 1.99 -3.13
C TYR A 157 -16.30 1.19 -2.05
N ILE A 158 -15.95 1.85 -0.94
CA ILE A 158 -15.24 1.26 0.18
C ILE A 158 -16.08 1.50 1.43
N TYR A 159 -16.44 0.41 2.09
CA TYR A 159 -17.02 0.40 3.43
C TYR A 159 -15.96 -0.05 4.42
N ASN A 160 -15.82 0.69 5.51
CA ASN A 160 -14.96 0.33 6.63
C ASN A 160 -15.78 0.35 7.92
N GLU A 161 -15.53 -0.57 8.86
CA GLU A 161 -16.34 -0.67 10.08
C GLU A 161 -16.20 0.53 11.04
N THR A 162 -15.12 1.28 10.90
CA THR A 162 -14.76 2.38 11.83
C THR A 162 -14.89 3.76 11.18
N PHE A 163 -14.65 3.83 9.85
CA PHE A 163 -14.58 5.09 9.14
C PHE A 163 -15.75 5.24 8.15
N GLU A 164 -16.01 6.48 7.74
CA GLU A 164 -17.05 6.77 6.76
C GLU A 164 -16.82 6.04 5.43
N ASP A 165 -17.90 5.82 4.70
CA ASP A 165 -17.89 5.21 3.38
C ASP A 165 -17.21 6.13 2.36
N HIS A 166 -16.41 5.55 1.45
CA HIS A 166 -15.66 6.32 0.47
C HIS A 166 -15.88 5.83 -0.95
N PHE A 167 -15.88 6.78 -1.88
CA PHE A 167 -15.90 6.54 -3.32
C PHE A 167 -14.59 6.99 -3.94
N THR A 168 -13.94 6.10 -4.67
CA THR A 168 -12.69 6.41 -5.37
C THR A 168 -12.88 6.26 -6.88
N PRO A 169 -13.29 7.35 -7.57
CA PRO A 169 -13.37 7.38 -9.02
C PRO A 169 -11.99 7.43 -9.67
N THR A 170 -11.87 6.79 -10.82
CA THR A 170 -10.72 6.84 -11.71
C THR A 170 -11.17 7.06 -13.15
N ALA A 171 -10.41 7.83 -13.91
CA ALA A 171 -10.64 8.01 -15.34
C ALA A 171 -9.31 8.20 -16.07
N SER A 172 -9.17 7.62 -17.25
CA SER A 172 -8.05 7.92 -18.13
C SER A 172 -8.46 7.86 -19.59
N ILE A 173 -7.79 8.66 -20.40
CA ILE A 173 -7.92 8.64 -21.86
C ILE A 173 -6.52 8.48 -22.46
N MET A 174 -6.40 7.61 -23.42
CA MET A 174 -5.15 7.33 -24.12
C MET A 174 -5.34 7.44 -25.63
N TYR A 175 -4.50 8.25 -26.23
CA TYR A 175 -4.34 8.32 -27.69
C TYR A 175 -3.06 7.61 -28.10
N ARG A 176 -3.12 6.82 -29.17
CA ARG A 176 -1.98 6.09 -29.72
C ARG A 176 -2.04 6.08 -31.23
N GLU A 177 -0.99 6.57 -31.87
CA GLU A 177 -0.84 6.54 -33.33
C GLU A 177 0.62 6.46 -33.72
N GLY A 178 0.95 5.54 -34.62
CA GLY A 178 2.34 5.28 -34.99
C GLY A 178 3.20 4.94 -33.77
N GLY A 179 4.30 5.66 -33.60
CA GLY A 179 5.18 5.53 -32.43
C GLY A 179 4.77 6.38 -31.23
N PHE A 180 3.77 7.24 -31.37
CA PHE A 180 3.33 8.15 -30.30
C PHE A 180 2.25 7.53 -29.43
N ARG A 181 2.35 7.77 -28.10
CA ARG A 181 1.33 7.45 -27.10
C ARG A 181 1.22 8.60 -26.10
N GLY A 182 0.02 9.10 -25.91
CA GLY A 182 -0.30 10.10 -24.88
C GLY A 182 -1.42 9.59 -23.99
N ARG A 183 -1.27 9.71 -22.65
CA ARG A 183 -2.28 9.33 -21.68
C ARG A 183 -2.46 10.45 -20.66
N LEU A 184 -3.70 10.86 -20.49
CA LEU A 184 -4.14 11.71 -19.39
C LEU A 184 -4.92 10.85 -18.40
N SER A 185 -4.62 10.98 -17.10
CA SER A 185 -5.27 10.18 -16.05
C SER A 185 -5.64 11.06 -14.87
N PHE A 186 -6.76 10.72 -14.27
CA PHE A 186 -7.23 11.18 -12.98
C PHE A 186 -7.55 9.98 -12.10
N ALA A 187 -7.10 10.00 -10.85
CA ALA A 187 -7.42 8.98 -9.87
C ALA A 187 -7.55 9.61 -8.49
N THR A 188 -8.50 9.14 -7.71
CA THR A 188 -8.55 9.42 -6.28
C THR A 188 -8.04 8.22 -5.50
N GLY A 189 -7.40 8.49 -4.37
CA GLY A 189 -6.90 7.48 -3.43
C GLY A 189 -7.47 7.74 -2.03
N PHE A 190 -7.48 6.70 -1.25
CA PHE A 190 -8.00 6.68 0.11
C PHE A 190 -7.13 5.74 0.95
N ARG A 191 -6.76 6.17 2.16
CA ARG A 191 -6.01 5.36 3.12
C ARG A 191 -6.64 5.46 4.50
N THR A 192 -7.15 4.34 5.02
CA THR A 192 -7.59 4.24 6.41
C THR A 192 -6.41 4.36 7.37
N PRO A 193 -6.59 4.97 8.54
CA PRO A 193 -5.62 4.87 9.62
C PRO A 193 -5.35 3.41 9.96
N THR A 194 -4.11 3.08 10.24
CA THR A 194 -3.71 1.75 10.68
C THR A 194 -4.08 1.52 12.15
N LEU A 195 -4.22 0.26 12.57
CA LEU A 195 -4.48 -0.08 13.97
C LEU A 195 -3.45 0.51 14.94
N SER A 196 -2.18 0.63 14.51
CA SER A 196 -1.15 1.30 15.31
C SER A 196 -1.38 2.82 15.40
N GLU A 197 -1.78 3.48 14.32
CA GLU A 197 -2.07 4.92 14.33
C GLU A 197 -3.25 5.27 15.23
N ILE A 198 -4.21 4.36 15.35
CA ILE A 198 -5.43 4.53 16.15
C ILE A 198 -5.17 4.25 17.63
N TYR A 199 -4.49 3.14 17.94
CA TYR A 199 -4.49 2.56 19.29
C TYR A 199 -3.14 2.55 19.99
N ALA A 200 -2.00 2.80 19.28
CA ALA A 200 -0.69 2.66 19.89
C ALA A 200 -0.45 3.68 20.99
N THR A 201 0.18 3.20 22.07
CA THR A 201 0.85 4.04 23.05
C THR A 201 2.27 3.51 23.23
N ASP A 202 3.28 4.27 22.84
CA ASP A 202 4.68 3.83 22.85
C ASP A 202 5.57 4.82 23.58
N LEU A 203 6.46 4.29 24.43
CA LEU A 203 7.50 5.04 25.11
C LEU A 203 8.88 4.73 24.51
N ALA A 204 9.42 5.68 23.79
CA ALA A 204 10.81 5.64 23.35
C ALA A 204 11.75 6.02 24.51
N LYS A 205 12.17 5.03 25.29
CA LYS A 205 12.99 5.23 26.52
C LYS A 205 14.30 5.99 26.30
N THR A 206 14.90 5.86 25.12
CA THR A 206 16.17 6.55 24.79
C THR A 206 16.02 8.05 24.62
N THR A 207 14.85 8.51 24.22
CA THR A 207 14.54 9.93 23.98
C THR A 207 13.48 10.45 24.94
N ASN A 208 13.09 9.67 25.93
CA ASN A 208 12.01 9.97 26.88
C ASN A 208 10.76 10.58 26.19
N ARG A 209 10.42 10.02 25.00
CA ARG A 209 9.33 10.50 24.17
C ARG A 209 8.15 9.54 24.23
N TYR A 210 7.00 10.06 24.57
CA TYR A 210 5.74 9.30 24.60
C TYR A 210 4.91 9.57 23.35
N THR A 211 4.49 8.51 22.67
CA THR A 211 3.69 8.60 21.45
C THR A 211 2.33 7.99 21.68
N ILE A 212 1.28 8.68 21.23
CA ILE A 212 -0.11 8.28 21.44
C ILE A 212 -0.81 8.17 20.08
N GLY A 213 -1.59 7.11 19.90
CA GLY A 213 -2.56 6.98 18.82
C GLY A 213 -3.74 7.94 19.00
N ASN A 214 -4.64 7.96 18.03
CA ASN A 214 -5.81 8.82 18.09
C ASN A 214 -7.02 8.11 17.49
N LEU A 215 -8.07 7.97 18.30
CA LEU A 215 -9.34 7.35 17.92
C LEU A 215 -10.19 8.23 16.98
N GLU A 216 -9.88 9.53 16.91
CA GLU A 216 -10.62 10.51 16.09
C GLU A 216 -9.99 10.71 14.71
N LEU A 217 -8.96 9.93 14.35
CA LEU A 217 -8.33 10.02 13.05
C LEU A 217 -9.35 9.79 11.93
N LYS A 218 -9.20 10.60 10.89
CA LYS A 218 -9.91 10.46 9.62
C LYS A 218 -9.00 9.79 8.59
N PRO A 219 -9.57 9.11 7.60
CA PRO A 219 -8.80 8.62 6.48
C PRO A 219 -8.13 9.75 5.69
N GLU A 220 -6.96 9.44 5.14
CA GLU A 220 -6.31 10.32 4.17
C GLU A 220 -6.96 10.19 2.80
N GLU A 221 -7.16 11.29 2.12
CA GLU A 221 -7.64 11.33 0.75
C GLU A 221 -6.59 11.91 -0.20
N SER A 222 -6.52 11.38 -1.41
CA SER A 222 -5.64 11.92 -2.44
C SER A 222 -6.34 12.11 -3.77
N LYS A 223 -5.89 13.13 -4.53
CA LYS A 223 -6.33 13.40 -5.90
C LYS A 223 -5.10 13.53 -6.78
N ASN A 224 -4.94 12.59 -7.69
CA ASN A 224 -3.83 12.53 -8.61
C ASN A 224 -4.25 12.86 -10.04
N PHE A 225 -3.53 13.77 -10.67
CA PHE A 225 -3.60 14.06 -12.10
C PHE A 225 -2.25 13.76 -12.72
N SER A 226 -2.24 13.03 -13.84
CA SER A 226 -1.00 12.74 -14.54
C SER A 226 -1.15 12.76 -16.06
N LEU A 227 -0.13 13.28 -16.74
CA LEU A 227 0.04 13.24 -18.18
C LEU A 227 1.29 12.44 -18.50
N ASN A 228 1.13 11.37 -19.25
CA ASN A 228 2.22 10.57 -19.77
C ASN A 228 2.29 10.72 -21.30
N LEU A 229 3.44 11.06 -21.81
CA LEU A 229 3.75 11.13 -23.23
C LEU A 229 4.90 10.19 -23.54
N GLU A 230 4.76 9.39 -24.57
CA GLU A 230 5.78 8.43 -25.00
C GLU A 230 5.91 8.47 -26.52
N TYR A 231 7.13 8.45 -27.01
CA TYR A 231 7.42 8.25 -28.43
C TYR A 231 8.45 7.13 -28.58
N THR A 232 8.09 6.14 -29.37
CA THR A 232 8.94 4.97 -29.65
C THR A 232 9.23 4.89 -31.14
N HIS A 233 10.49 4.85 -31.46
CA HIS A 233 11.03 4.60 -32.80
C HIS A 233 11.89 3.33 -32.77
N SER A 234 12.19 2.76 -33.94
CA SER A 234 12.98 1.52 -34.03
C SER A 234 14.34 1.59 -33.31
N ARG A 235 14.92 2.75 -33.14
CA ARG A 235 16.24 2.95 -32.52
C ARG A 235 16.22 3.75 -31.24
N PHE A 236 15.13 4.38 -30.88
CA PHE A 236 15.04 5.13 -29.62
C PHE A 236 13.62 5.20 -29.08
N SER A 237 13.52 5.38 -27.79
CA SER A 237 12.26 5.69 -27.09
C SER A 237 12.50 6.84 -26.10
N VAL A 238 11.52 7.72 -26.01
CA VAL A 238 11.49 8.79 -25.02
C VAL A 238 10.13 8.78 -24.34
N SER A 239 10.13 8.89 -23.03
CA SER A 239 8.90 9.07 -22.25
C SER A 239 9.03 10.23 -21.28
N ALA A 240 7.96 10.98 -21.11
CA ALA A 240 7.84 12.04 -20.12
C ALA A 240 6.53 11.87 -19.35
N THR A 241 6.59 11.91 -18.02
CA THR A 241 5.42 11.87 -17.15
C THR A 241 5.45 13.09 -16.25
N ALA A 242 4.42 13.94 -16.34
CA ALA A 242 4.17 15.01 -15.38
C ALA A 242 2.99 14.62 -14.48
N PHE A 243 3.06 14.92 -13.19
CA PHE A 243 2.00 14.60 -12.26
C PHE A 243 1.86 15.64 -11.15
N VAL A 244 0.65 15.70 -10.59
CA VAL A 244 0.32 16.44 -9.37
C VAL A 244 -0.56 15.54 -8.50
N ASN A 245 -0.13 15.29 -7.28
CA ASN A 245 -0.89 14.58 -6.27
C ASN A 245 -1.15 15.51 -5.09
N ASN A 246 -2.43 15.74 -4.76
CA ASN A 246 -2.83 16.50 -3.57
C ASN A 246 -3.37 15.50 -2.55
N VAL A 247 -2.79 15.51 -1.36
CA VAL A 247 -3.22 14.69 -0.21
C VAL A 247 -3.82 15.62 0.83
N THR A 248 -4.97 15.26 1.35
CA THR A 248 -5.65 15.95 2.46
C THR A 248 -5.78 15.00 3.65
N ASP A 249 -5.90 15.58 4.83
CA ASP A 249 -6.03 14.84 6.10
C ASP A 249 -4.88 13.86 6.33
N MET A 250 -3.68 14.21 5.86
CA MET A 250 -2.49 13.38 6.03
C MET A 250 -2.20 13.18 7.51
N ILE A 251 -2.05 11.91 7.90
CA ILE A 251 -1.78 11.52 9.28
C ILE A 251 -0.29 11.70 9.58
N ASN A 252 -0.01 12.52 10.57
CA ASN A 252 1.35 12.77 11.03
C ASN A 252 1.37 12.91 12.55
N TYR A 253 2.53 13.21 13.14
CA TYR A 253 2.66 13.50 14.56
C TYR A 253 2.45 14.99 14.83
N ARG A 254 1.61 15.28 15.82
CA ARG A 254 1.49 16.57 16.45
C ARG A 254 2.12 16.50 17.86
N THR A 255 3.09 17.34 18.13
CA THR A 255 3.59 17.52 19.49
C THR A 255 2.53 18.25 20.32
N LEU A 256 2.20 17.69 21.47
CA LEU A 256 1.23 18.27 22.40
C LEU A 256 1.86 19.46 23.13
N SER A 257 1.03 20.44 23.50
CA SER A 257 1.42 21.52 24.41
C SER A 257 1.69 20.98 25.81
N ASP A 258 2.42 21.73 26.64
CA ASP A 258 2.72 21.34 28.03
C ASP A 258 1.43 21.06 28.84
N GLU A 259 0.37 21.82 28.59
CA GLU A 259 -0.95 21.61 29.24
C GLU A 259 -1.59 20.29 28.80
N GLU A 260 -1.58 19.98 27.52
CA GLU A 260 -2.09 18.72 26.97
C GLU A 260 -1.26 17.51 27.41
N ALA A 261 0.07 17.69 27.50
CA ALA A 261 1.02 16.65 27.85
C ALA A 261 0.99 16.28 29.35
N ALA A 262 0.65 17.21 30.22
CA ALA A 262 0.68 17.06 31.69
C ALA A 262 -0.08 15.82 32.22
N GLN A 263 -1.13 15.37 31.53
CA GLN A 263 -1.90 14.20 31.93
C GLN A 263 -1.19 12.85 31.71
N TYR A 264 -0.11 12.85 30.91
CA TYR A 264 0.57 11.59 30.52
C TYR A 264 1.81 11.28 31.36
N GLY A 265 2.37 12.27 32.07
CA GLY A 265 3.54 12.12 32.92
C GLY A 265 4.69 13.05 32.51
N ASP A 266 5.84 12.84 33.15
CA ASP A 266 7.05 13.67 32.92
C ASP A 266 7.88 13.08 31.77
N TYR A 267 7.58 13.52 30.56
CA TYR A 267 8.26 13.17 29.32
C TYR A 267 8.87 14.41 28.65
N ASP A 268 10.02 14.23 27.99
CA ASP A 268 10.67 15.34 27.25
C ASP A 268 9.82 15.78 26.04
N GLU A 269 9.06 14.85 25.46
CA GLU A 269 8.14 15.12 24.37
C GLU A 269 6.95 14.15 24.44
N VAL A 270 5.73 14.70 24.35
CA VAL A 270 4.51 13.91 24.11
C VAL A 270 3.96 14.28 22.74
N ARG A 271 3.73 13.27 21.89
CA ARG A 271 3.18 13.50 20.56
C ARG A 271 2.02 12.55 20.28
N GLN A 272 1.07 13.02 19.51
CA GLN A 272 -0.12 12.30 19.12
C GLN A 272 -0.22 12.18 17.61
N ARG A 273 -0.80 11.09 17.10
CA ARG A 273 -1.22 10.99 15.70
C ARG A 273 -2.39 11.92 15.44
N ASP A 274 -2.33 12.70 14.37
CA ASP A 274 -3.38 13.65 14.02
C ASP A 274 -3.42 13.88 12.49
N ASN A 275 -4.57 14.32 11.98
CA ASN A 275 -4.75 14.73 10.58
C ASN A 275 -4.35 16.20 10.43
N ILE A 276 -3.06 16.46 10.33
CA ILE A 276 -2.53 17.83 10.42
C ILE A 276 -2.05 18.41 9.10
N ASP A 277 -1.89 17.59 8.08
CA ASP A 277 -1.21 18.00 6.87
C ASP A 277 -2.10 17.99 5.62
N LYS A 278 -1.89 19.00 4.79
CA LYS A 278 -2.29 19.03 3.38
C LYS A 278 -1.01 19.08 2.56
N VAL A 279 -0.82 18.10 1.71
CA VAL A 279 0.42 17.90 0.98
C VAL A 279 0.17 17.96 -0.51
N ARG A 280 1.05 18.66 -1.23
CA ARG A 280 1.11 18.60 -2.69
C ARG A 280 2.44 18.05 -3.14
N ILE A 281 2.38 16.99 -3.91
CA ILE A 281 3.54 16.38 -4.55
C ILE A 281 3.37 16.56 -6.05
N LYS A 282 4.30 17.24 -6.70
CA LYS A 282 4.31 17.40 -8.16
C LYS A 282 5.68 17.06 -8.71
N GLY A 283 5.71 16.53 -9.92
CA GLY A 283 6.95 16.12 -10.49
C GLY A 283 6.90 15.88 -11.98
N VAL A 284 8.10 15.75 -12.54
CA VAL A 284 8.31 15.37 -13.92
C VAL A 284 9.39 14.30 -13.98
N ASN A 285 9.08 13.19 -14.65
CA ASN A 285 10.03 12.11 -14.93
C ASN A 285 10.23 12.06 -16.44
N VAL A 286 11.48 12.09 -16.89
CA VAL A 286 11.85 11.92 -18.29
C VAL A 286 12.82 10.75 -18.42
N ASN A 287 12.53 9.82 -19.34
CA ASN A 287 13.41 8.70 -19.65
C ASN A 287 13.63 8.64 -21.15
N ALA A 288 14.87 8.39 -21.54
CA ALA A 288 15.26 8.22 -22.92
C ALA A 288 16.17 7.00 -23.07
N ASN A 289 15.94 6.20 -24.10
CA ASN A 289 16.80 5.07 -24.46
C ASN A 289 17.09 5.13 -25.96
N ALA A 290 18.32 4.89 -26.34
CA ALA A 290 18.76 4.88 -27.75
C ALA A 290 19.68 3.69 -28.03
N TYR A 291 19.39 2.99 -29.12
CA TYR A 291 20.30 1.99 -29.69
C TYR A 291 21.25 2.65 -30.71
N LEU A 292 22.52 2.71 -30.36
CA LEU A 292 23.55 3.39 -31.13
C LEU A 292 24.18 2.49 -32.22
N GLY A 293 23.80 1.20 -32.30
CA GLY A 293 24.44 0.22 -33.19
C GLY A 293 25.56 -0.55 -32.52
N LEU A 294 26.06 -1.59 -33.15
CA LEU A 294 27.17 -2.43 -32.66
C LEU A 294 26.98 -3.00 -31.25
N GLY A 295 25.74 -3.16 -30.80
CA GLY A 295 25.43 -3.63 -29.44
C GLY A 295 25.40 -2.55 -28.36
N PHE A 296 25.65 -1.29 -28.67
CA PHE A 296 25.63 -0.20 -27.71
C PHE A 296 24.20 0.33 -27.49
N ASN A 297 23.82 0.42 -26.23
CA ASN A 297 22.59 1.06 -25.76
C ASN A 297 22.94 2.21 -24.80
N LEU A 298 22.30 3.34 -24.98
CA LEU A 298 22.41 4.51 -24.11
C LEU A 298 21.06 4.74 -23.44
N GLY A 299 21.05 4.81 -22.11
CA GLY A 299 19.87 5.17 -21.31
C GLY A 299 20.15 6.41 -20.47
N ALA A 300 19.19 7.31 -20.39
CA ALA A 300 19.22 8.48 -19.52
C ALA A 300 17.87 8.68 -18.87
N GLY A 301 17.88 9.06 -17.58
CA GLY A 301 16.69 9.38 -16.82
C GLY A 301 16.89 10.65 -16.00
N TYR A 302 15.84 11.46 -15.91
CA TYR A 302 15.81 12.67 -15.08
C TYR A 302 14.49 12.74 -14.33
N THR A 303 14.58 12.99 -13.02
CA THR A 303 13.42 13.18 -12.16
C THR A 303 13.52 14.51 -11.44
N LEU A 304 12.48 15.32 -11.55
CA LEU A 304 12.26 16.51 -10.75
C LEU A 304 11.05 16.27 -9.86
N LEU A 305 11.21 16.46 -8.55
CA LEU A 305 10.15 16.29 -7.55
C LEU A 305 10.11 17.52 -6.65
N ASP A 306 8.90 18.05 -6.42
CA ASP A 306 8.63 19.08 -5.43
C ASP A 306 7.48 18.60 -4.54
N ALA A 307 7.78 18.35 -3.26
CA ALA A 307 6.81 17.94 -2.26
C ALA A 307 6.71 19.01 -1.17
N ARG A 308 5.50 19.53 -0.94
CA ARG A 308 5.26 20.62 0.01
C ARG A 308 4.06 20.37 0.89
N ASN A 309 4.23 20.72 2.15
CA ASN A 309 3.11 20.93 3.07
C ASN A 309 2.43 22.26 2.72
N LEU A 310 1.14 22.23 2.39
CA LEU A 310 0.38 23.41 1.96
C LEU A 310 -0.09 24.30 3.11
N ILE A 311 0.05 23.85 4.37
CA ILE A 311 -0.28 24.62 5.57
C ILE A 311 0.93 25.46 5.98
N THR A 312 2.12 24.86 6.00
CA THR A 312 3.35 25.52 6.45
C THR A 312 4.20 26.09 5.32
N ASP A 313 3.86 25.77 4.06
CA ASP A 313 4.63 26.07 2.82
C ASP A 313 6.08 25.56 2.85
N LYS A 314 6.36 24.55 3.68
CA LYS A 314 7.70 23.95 3.80
C LYS A 314 7.81 22.70 2.91
N PRO A 315 9.01 22.42 2.38
CA PRO A 315 9.29 21.12 1.77
C PRO A 315 9.02 19.99 2.78
N ILE A 316 8.66 18.83 2.26
CA ILE A 316 8.55 17.60 3.02
C ILE A 316 9.79 16.77 2.68
N ASP A 317 10.50 16.30 3.69
CA ASP A 317 11.68 15.45 3.57
C ASP A 317 11.31 13.99 3.18
#